data_54e4151de474b5e0c46c0565d0ff3c4c
#
_entry.id   54e4151de474b5e0c46c0565d0ff3c4c
#
_cell.length_a   1.000
_cell.length_b   1.000
_cell.length_c   1.000
_cell.angle_alpha   90.00
_cell.angle_beta   90.00
_cell.angle_gamma   90.00
#
_symmetry.space_group_name_H-M   'P 1'
#
loop_
_entity.id
_entity.type
_entity.pdbx_description
1 polymer ?
#
loop_
_entity_poly.entity_id
_entity_poly.type
_entity_poly.pdbx_seq_one_letter_code
_entity_poly.pdbx_strand_id
1 'polypeptide(L)'
;CSSDLMAAMDFILRCKTPVHTYIDGSAASAATLMSVAGKKRFIHKNSFMLIHQLSTFVSGKYEEFKDEIRNQELLMDSIKQVYRERSKMTEEQIEDILKHDLWLDSKTALEYGLVDEIV
;
A
#
# COMPACT_ATOMS: atom_id res chain seq x y z
N CYS A 1 12.76 -4.94 -6.12
CA CYS A 1 11.38 -4.69 -6.60
C CYS A 1 10.62 -3.62 -5.81
N SER A 2 10.85 -3.46 -4.50
CA SER A 2 10.14 -2.44 -3.72
C SER A 2 10.49 -1.00 -4.12
N SER A 3 11.72 -0.74 -4.54
CA SER A 3 12.16 0.57 -4.99
C SER A 3 11.44 1.07 -6.25
N ASP A 4 11.17 0.17 -7.18
CA ASP A 4 10.50 0.51 -8.44
C ASP A 4 9.04 0.90 -8.21
N LEU A 5 8.44 0.36 -7.18
CA LEU A 5 7.04 0.59 -6.83
C LEU A 5 6.83 1.92 -6.12
N MET A 6 7.76 2.31 -5.26
CA MET A 6 7.75 3.65 -4.66
C MET A 6 7.94 4.72 -5.75
N ALA A 7 8.83 4.45 -6.73
CA ALA A 7 9.03 5.34 -7.86
C ALA A 7 7.76 5.46 -8.74
N ALA A 8 7.07 4.36 -8.98
CA ALA A 8 5.81 4.37 -9.74
C ALA A 8 4.71 5.14 -9.00
N MET A 9 4.59 4.93 -7.70
CA MET A 9 3.66 5.69 -6.85
C MET A 9 3.96 7.19 -6.91
N ASP A 10 5.22 7.56 -6.70
CA ASP A 10 5.66 8.96 -6.76
C ASP A 10 5.40 9.60 -8.12
N PHE A 11 5.59 8.85 -9.19
CA PHE A 11 5.28 9.30 -10.54
C PHE A 11 3.78 9.63 -10.69
N ILE A 12 2.90 8.76 -10.21
CA ILE A 12 1.45 8.98 -10.23
C ILE A 12 1.09 10.23 -9.42
N LEU A 13 1.67 10.39 -8.23
CA LEU A 13 1.41 11.54 -7.37
C LEU A 13 1.86 12.87 -7.98
N ARG A 14 2.98 12.86 -8.71
CA ARG A 14 3.58 14.07 -9.31
C ARG A 14 3.12 14.36 -10.73
N CYS A 15 2.38 13.44 -11.35
CA CYS A 15 1.94 13.60 -12.72
C CYS A 15 1.05 14.84 -12.87
N LYS A 16 1.36 15.70 -13.82
CA LYS A 16 0.56 16.91 -14.10
C LYS A 16 -0.81 16.58 -14.64
N THR A 17 -0.91 15.52 -15.43
CA THR A 17 -2.18 14.98 -15.90
C THR A 17 -2.79 14.15 -14.76
N PRO A 18 -4.06 14.39 -14.39
CA PRO A 18 -4.71 13.59 -13.36
C PRO A 18 -4.75 12.11 -13.73
N VAL A 19 -4.23 11.27 -12.84
CA VAL A 19 -4.25 9.81 -13.02
C VAL A 19 -5.36 9.23 -12.15
N HIS A 20 -6.26 8.49 -12.77
CA HIS A 20 -7.30 7.74 -12.07
C HIS A 20 -6.90 6.27 -12.03
N THR A 21 -7.10 5.64 -10.89
CA THR A 21 -6.74 4.23 -10.70
C THR A 21 -7.99 3.37 -10.57
N TYR A 22 -7.95 2.20 -11.19
CA TYR A 22 -9.04 1.22 -11.15
C TYR A 22 -8.48 -0.13 -10.70
N ILE A 23 -9.09 -0.71 -9.69
CA ILE A 23 -8.78 -2.08 -9.28
C ILE A 23 -9.76 -3.01 -9.97
N ASP A 24 -9.21 -3.85 -10.86
CA ASP A 24 -9.93 -4.87 -11.58
C ASP A 24 -9.35 -6.24 -11.21
N GLY A 25 -10.15 -7.07 -10.56
CA GLY A 25 -9.70 -8.34 -10.00
C GLY A 25 -9.05 -8.17 -8.63
N SER A 26 -7.75 -7.96 -8.58
CA SER A 26 -7.07 -7.77 -7.30
C SER A 26 -5.87 -6.83 -7.39
N ALA A 27 -5.67 -6.07 -6.33
CA ALA A 27 -4.46 -5.29 -6.12
C ALA A 27 -3.84 -5.72 -4.79
N ALA A 28 -2.65 -6.26 -4.86
CA ALA A 28 -1.95 -6.80 -3.70
C ALA A 28 -0.60 -6.12 -3.49
N SER A 29 -0.22 -5.98 -2.22
CA SER A 29 1.11 -5.48 -1.85
C SER A 29 1.40 -4.12 -2.50
N ALA A 30 2.38 -4.11 -3.34
CA ALA A 30 2.86 -2.92 -4.05
C ALA A 30 1.85 -2.29 -5.01
N ALA A 31 0.97 -3.08 -5.61
CA ALA A 31 -0.10 -2.57 -6.45
C ALA A 31 -1.08 -1.69 -5.65
N THR A 32 -1.21 -1.94 -4.34
CA THR A 32 -2.04 -1.09 -3.47
C THR A 32 -1.47 0.32 -3.31
N LEU A 33 -0.16 0.46 -3.28
CA LEU A 33 0.51 1.76 -3.20
C LEU A 33 0.24 2.60 -4.46
N MET A 34 0.31 1.97 -5.62
CA MET A 34 -0.04 2.64 -6.88
C MET A 34 -1.52 3.00 -6.94
N SER A 35 -2.38 2.10 -6.48
CA SER A 35 -3.83 2.33 -6.45
C SER A 35 -4.20 3.54 -5.61
N VAL A 36 -3.66 3.66 -4.39
CA VAL A 36 -3.99 4.78 -3.49
C VAL A 36 -3.39 6.11 -3.92
N ALA A 37 -2.42 6.10 -4.83
CA ALA A 37 -1.79 7.31 -5.35
C ALA A 37 -2.66 8.02 -6.39
N GLY A 38 -3.68 7.40 -6.95
CA GLY A 38 -4.56 8.00 -7.94
C GLY A 38 -5.29 9.23 -7.41
N LYS A 39 -5.55 10.19 -8.29
CA LYS A 39 -6.35 11.38 -7.95
C LYS A 39 -7.81 11.01 -7.66
N LYS A 40 -8.38 10.12 -8.47
CA LYS A 40 -9.59 9.37 -8.18
C LYS A 40 -9.28 7.88 -8.22
N ARG A 41 -9.85 7.14 -7.29
CA ARG A 41 -9.50 5.75 -7.05
C ARG A 41 -10.77 4.92 -7.05
N PHE A 42 -10.83 3.95 -7.93
CA PHE A 42 -12.01 3.13 -8.15
C PHE A 42 -11.68 1.66 -7.89
N ILE A 43 -12.67 0.91 -7.46
CA ILE A 43 -12.61 -0.54 -7.34
C ILE A 43 -13.86 -1.15 -7.95
N HIS A 44 -13.70 -2.21 -8.72
CA HIS A 44 -14.84 -2.99 -9.20
C HIS A 44 -15.48 -3.77 -8.04
N LYS A 45 -16.79 -3.96 -8.11
CA LYS A 45 -17.59 -4.55 -7.04
C LYS A 45 -17.05 -5.88 -6.50
N ASN A 46 -16.54 -6.73 -7.37
CA ASN A 46 -16.04 -8.07 -7.04
C ASN A 46 -14.50 -8.13 -6.98
N SER A 47 -13.86 -6.98 -6.85
CA SER A 47 -12.40 -6.90 -6.74
C SER A 47 -11.96 -6.81 -5.28
N PHE A 48 -10.67 -7.06 -5.06
CA PHE A 48 -10.09 -7.15 -3.72
C PHE A 48 -8.79 -6.36 -3.62
N MET A 49 -8.48 -5.93 -2.40
CA MET A 49 -7.17 -5.37 -2.05
C MET A 49 -6.51 -6.20 -0.98
N LEU A 50 -5.20 -6.32 -1.03
CA LEU A 50 -4.40 -6.92 0.04
C LEU A 50 -3.27 -5.97 0.42
N ILE A 51 -3.37 -5.47 1.64
CA ILE A 51 -2.30 -4.70 2.29
C ILE A 51 -1.65 -5.62 3.31
N HIS A 52 -0.33 -5.70 3.28
CA HIS A 52 0.41 -6.52 4.24
C HIS A 52 1.78 -5.92 4.53
N GLN A 53 2.42 -6.42 5.58
CA GLN A 53 3.75 -6.00 5.96
C GLN A 53 4.80 -6.40 4.91
N LEU A 54 5.93 -5.72 4.95
CA LEU A 54 7.07 -6.11 4.15
C LEU A 54 7.56 -7.49 4.57
N SER A 55 7.98 -8.26 3.58
CA SER A 55 8.67 -9.51 3.80
C SER A 55 10.05 -9.46 3.17
N THR A 56 11.03 -10.01 3.85
CA THR A 56 12.40 -10.08 3.38
C THR A 56 13.06 -11.36 3.85
N PHE A 57 14.09 -11.76 3.14
CA PHE A 57 14.95 -12.86 3.54
C PHE A 57 16.34 -12.29 3.81
N VAL A 58 16.88 -12.59 5.00
CA VAL A 58 18.21 -12.10 5.40
C VAL A 58 19.07 -13.26 5.82
N SER A 59 20.28 -13.30 5.27
CA SER A 59 21.33 -14.21 5.71
C SER A 59 22.62 -13.42 5.85
N GLY A 60 23.47 -13.79 6.80
CA GLY A 60 24.74 -13.10 7.02
C GLY A 60 25.10 -12.98 8.48
N LYS A 61 25.96 -12.02 8.79
CA LYS A 61 26.47 -11.78 10.15
C LYS A 61 25.47 -10.98 10.99
N TYR A 62 25.64 -11.03 12.29
CA TYR A 62 24.77 -10.36 13.26
C TYR A 62 24.54 -8.86 12.98
N GLU A 63 25.60 -8.13 12.66
CA GLU A 63 25.48 -6.70 12.35
C GLU A 63 24.73 -6.46 11.02
N GLU A 64 24.88 -7.35 10.05
CA GLU A 64 24.15 -7.30 8.79
C GLU A 64 22.64 -7.48 9.02
N PHE A 65 22.24 -8.36 9.92
CA PHE A 65 20.84 -8.51 10.33
C PHE A 65 20.28 -7.22 10.93
N LYS A 66 21.04 -6.56 11.79
CA LYS A 66 20.63 -5.29 12.43
C LYS A 66 20.44 -4.20 11.40
N ASP A 67 21.36 -4.08 10.45
CA ASP A 67 21.26 -3.11 9.36
C ASP A 67 20.01 -3.36 8.50
N GLU A 68 19.75 -4.63 8.17
CA GLU A 68 18.57 -4.98 7.38
C GLU A 68 17.27 -4.69 8.12
N ILE A 69 17.18 -4.98 9.41
CA ILE A 69 16.00 -4.64 10.23
C ILE A 69 15.77 -3.14 10.20
N ARG A 70 16.80 -2.35 10.38
CA ARG A 70 16.71 -0.88 10.32
C ARG A 70 16.23 -0.38 8.97
N ASN A 71 16.72 -0.96 7.89
CA ASN A 71 16.29 -0.62 6.53
C ASN A 71 14.82 -0.96 6.31
N GLN A 72 14.37 -2.11 6.78
CA GLN A 72 12.98 -2.52 6.70
C GLN A 72 12.06 -1.63 7.52
N GLU A 73 12.48 -1.21 8.70
CA GLU A 73 11.72 -0.27 9.53
C GLU A 73 11.55 1.08 8.81
N LEU A 74 12.61 1.60 8.21
CA LEU A 74 12.54 2.85 7.45
C LEU A 74 11.55 2.75 6.28
N LEU A 75 11.60 1.66 5.52
CA LEU A 75 10.69 1.43 4.41
C LEU A 75 9.24 1.23 4.89
N MET A 76 9.06 0.50 5.99
CA MET A 76 7.74 0.29 6.59
C MET A 76 7.12 1.61 7.06
N ASP A 77 7.90 2.49 7.67
CA ASP A 77 7.42 3.81 8.09
C ASP A 77 6.98 4.65 6.90
N SER A 78 7.71 4.58 5.79
CA SER A 78 7.33 5.26 4.55
C SER A 78 6.00 4.73 3.99
N ILE A 79 5.78 3.42 4.03
CA ILE A 79 4.52 2.80 3.61
C ILE A 79 3.38 3.23 4.52
N LYS A 80 3.57 3.22 5.82
CA LYS A 80 2.56 3.70 6.79
C LYS A 80 2.18 5.15 6.52
N GLN A 81 3.16 5.99 6.20
CA GLN A 81 2.92 7.39 5.89
C GLN A 81 2.03 7.55 4.65
N VAL A 82 2.22 6.75 3.62
CA VAL A 82 1.35 6.75 2.44
C VAL A 82 -0.10 6.49 2.84
N TYR A 83 -0.36 5.48 3.66
CA TYR A 83 -1.72 5.17 4.10
C TYR A 83 -2.30 6.22 5.03
N ARG A 84 -1.49 6.87 5.88
CA ARG A 84 -1.94 8.02 6.69
C ARG A 84 -2.44 9.16 5.81
N GLU A 85 -1.73 9.48 4.76
CA GLU A 85 -2.04 10.59 3.88
C GLU A 85 -3.13 10.27 2.86
N ARG A 86 -3.22 9.02 2.43
CA ARG A 86 -4.04 8.61 1.29
C ARG A 86 -5.24 7.74 1.64
N SER A 87 -5.53 7.53 2.92
CA SER A 87 -6.69 6.76 3.37
C SER A 87 -7.37 7.43 4.57
N LYS A 88 -8.47 6.85 5.01
CA LYS A 88 -9.20 7.26 6.22
C LYS A 88 -8.88 6.36 7.42
N MET A 89 -7.91 5.46 7.29
CA MET A 89 -7.55 4.55 8.37
C MET A 89 -6.91 5.29 9.53
N THR A 90 -7.29 4.88 10.74
CA THR A 90 -6.62 5.31 11.97
C THR A 90 -5.25 4.67 12.09
N GLU A 91 -4.36 5.21 12.96
CA GLU A 91 -3.07 4.59 13.24
C GLU A 91 -3.22 3.13 13.68
N GLU A 92 -4.20 2.84 14.53
CA GLU A 92 -4.49 1.49 14.98
C GLU A 92 -4.88 0.56 13.83
N GLN A 93 -5.72 1.02 12.91
CA GLN A 93 -6.11 0.26 11.73
C GLN A 93 -4.93 0.00 10.80
N ILE A 94 -4.07 0.98 10.58
CA ILE A 94 -2.86 0.84 9.76
C ILE A 94 -1.92 -0.20 10.38
N GLU A 95 -1.65 -0.11 11.68
CA GLU A 95 -0.81 -1.07 12.39
C GLU A 95 -1.39 -2.48 12.34
N ASP A 96 -2.69 -2.62 12.51
CA ASP A 96 -3.37 -3.91 12.50
C ASP A 96 -3.36 -4.56 11.11
N ILE A 97 -3.75 -3.82 10.08
CA ILE A 97 -3.82 -4.38 8.71
C ILE A 97 -2.47 -4.83 8.17
N LEU A 98 -1.40 -4.15 8.56
CA LEU A 98 -0.04 -4.50 8.15
C LEU A 98 0.51 -5.77 8.82
N LYS A 99 -0.12 -6.22 9.91
CA LYS A 99 0.26 -7.46 10.60
C LYS A 99 -0.38 -8.71 10.02
N HIS A 100 -1.34 -8.55 9.14
CA HIS A 100 -2.14 -9.64 8.60
C HIS A 100 -2.07 -9.70 7.08
N ASP A 101 -2.40 -10.85 6.52
CA ASP A 101 -2.53 -11.09 5.09
C ASP A 101 -4.01 -11.27 4.72
N LEU A 102 -4.84 -10.33 5.14
CA LEU A 102 -6.28 -10.39 4.91
C LEU A 102 -6.67 -9.59 3.66
N TRP A 103 -7.47 -10.21 2.82
CA TRP A 103 -8.04 -9.56 1.67
C TRP A 103 -9.20 -8.65 2.09
N LEU A 104 -9.19 -7.43 1.55
CA LEU A 104 -10.27 -6.47 1.73
C LEU A 104 -11.19 -6.52 0.52
N ASP A 105 -12.48 -6.65 0.74
CA ASP A 105 -13.46 -6.51 -0.32
C ASP A 105 -13.67 -5.04 -0.72
N SER A 106 -14.46 -4.80 -1.76
CA SER A 106 -14.68 -3.45 -2.27
C SER A 106 -15.34 -2.52 -1.23
N LYS A 107 -16.23 -3.05 -0.42
CA LYS A 107 -16.92 -2.27 0.63
C LYS A 107 -15.96 -1.83 1.73
N THR A 108 -15.13 -2.73 2.21
CA THR A 108 -14.12 -2.45 3.23
C THR A 108 -13.06 -1.47 2.70
N ALA A 109 -12.64 -1.64 1.44
CA ALA A 109 -11.72 -0.72 0.80
C ALA A 109 -12.29 0.71 0.71
N LEU A 110 -13.57 0.84 0.41
CA LEU A 110 -14.27 2.13 0.40
C LEU A 110 -14.38 2.71 1.82
N GLU A 111 -14.78 1.91 2.79
CA GLU A 111 -14.91 2.32 4.20
C GLU A 111 -13.58 2.85 4.76
N TYR A 112 -12.48 2.18 4.44
CA TYR A 112 -11.15 2.60 4.88
C TYR A 112 -10.60 3.79 4.08
N GLY A 113 -11.31 4.27 3.09
CA GLY A 113 -10.87 5.39 2.25
C GLY A 113 -9.68 5.06 1.36
N LEU A 114 -9.47 3.79 1.07
CA LEU A 114 -8.44 3.31 0.13
C LEU A 114 -8.86 3.52 -1.32
N VAL A 115 -10.15 3.60 -1.55
CA VAL A 115 -10.78 3.95 -2.83
C VAL A 115 -11.86 5.00 -2.61
N ASP A 116 -12.26 5.68 -3.67
CA ASP A 116 -13.26 6.74 -3.61
C ASP A 116 -14.64 6.26 -4.08
N GLU A 117 -14.68 5.22 -4.93
CA GLU A 117 -15.92 4.75 -5.52
C GLU A 117 -15.85 3.27 -5.92
N ILE A 118 -16.96 2.56 -5.73
CA ILE A 118 -17.16 1.19 -6.22
C ILE A 118 -17.89 1.29 -7.55
N VAL A 119 -17.35 0.66 -8.56
CA VAL A 119 -17.91 0.65 -9.91
C VAL A 119 -18.31 -0.75 -10.41
#